data_d3ae27a2c4bd048e022785d73045f1ce
#
_entry.id   d3ae27a2c4bd048e022785d73045f1ce
#
_cell.length_a   1.000
_cell.length_b   1.000
_cell.length_c   1.000
_cell.angle_alpha   90.00
_cell.angle_beta   90.00
_cell.angle_gamma   90.00
#
_symmetry.space_group_name_H-M   'P 1'
#
loop_
_entity.id
_entity.type
_entity.pdbx_description
1 polymer ?
#
loop_
_entity_poly.entity_id
_entity_poly.type
_entity_poly.pdbx_seq_one_letter_code
_entity_poly.pdbx_strand_id
1 'polypeptide(L)'
;MKRIWIVLGLLVVGIYAKAQTKNFIDQPYVEVNGTADSLVTPNEIFIRFTINEKDTKNKVSLEDQEKALFQALQQLGIDAAKNLTVNDMASNFQYYFLRGKDVVKSRNYLLKVTTAMEAGNVFVTLEQLGIANAGIDHVDHSGLESIRNGMRTKAVQNAHQRAIALTAPLHQSPGPAIYIGDEERYVQPYDNRAPRMMLANVMEKTTDSQPEISFEKIKVSANIMVRFVLNK
;
A
#
# COMPACT_ATOMS: atom_id res chain seq x y z
N MET A 1 20.12 -68.37 -0.12
CA MET A 1 19.79 -67.10 0.63
C MET A 1 20.33 -65.87 -0.05
N LYS A 2 21.55 -65.76 -0.56
CA LYS A 2 22.09 -64.57 -1.24
C LYS A 2 21.31 -64.11 -2.48
N ARG A 3 20.72 -65.01 -3.26
CA ARG A 3 19.94 -64.64 -4.47
C ARG A 3 18.57 -64.01 -4.16
N ILE A 4 17.99 -64.31 -3.01
CA ILE A 4 16.70 -63.73 -2.59
C ILE A 4 16.88 -62.23 -2.20
N TRP A 5 18.00 -61.87 -1.60
CA TRP A 5 18.31 -60.48 -1.23
C TRP A 5 18.55 -59.59 -2.44
N ILE A 6 19.10 -60.14 -3.53
CA ILE A 6 19.31 -59.39 -4.79
C ILE A 6 17.98 -59.09 -5.45
N VAL A 7 17.03 -60.02 -5.45
CA VAL A 7 15.69 -59.83 -6.04
C VAL A 7 14.89 -58.83 -5.22
N LEU A 8 14.98 -58.85 -3.89
CA LEU A 8 14.33 -57.91 -2.98
C LEU A 8 14.89 -56.48 -3.14
N GLY A 9 16.22 -56.35 -3.33
CA GLY A 9 16.87 -55.06 -3.61
C GLY A 9 16.45 -54.41 -4.93
N LEU A 10 16.26 -55.24 -6.00
CA LEU A 10 15.79 -54.76 -7.30
C LEU A 10 14.32 -54.30 -7.27
N LEU A 11 13.48 -54.94 -6.42
CA LEU A 11 12.07 -54.58 -6.26
C LEU A 11 11.90 -53.23 -5.55
N VAL A 12 12.77 -52.89 -4.60
CA VAL A 12 12.74 -51.60 -3.90
C VAL A 12 13.16 -50.42 -4.79
N VAL A 13 14.12 -50.62 -5.68
CA VAL A 13 14.55 -49.58 -6.66
C VAL A 13 13.45 -49.23 -7.65
N GLY A 14 12.60 -50.20 -8.04
CA GLY A 14 11.47 -49.97 -8.95
C GLY A 14 10.35 -49.08 -8.39
N ILE A 15 10.23 -48.98 -7.04
CA ILE A 15 9.17 -48.18 -6.39
C ILE A 15 9.53 -46.68 -6.37
N TYR A 16 10.81 -46.34 -6.36
CA TYR A 16 11.25 -44.91 -6.38
C TYR A 16 11.25 -44.30 -7.77
N ALA A 17 11.08 -45.06 -8.85
CA ALA A 17 11.09 -44.53 -10.21
C ALA A 17 9.77 -43.85 -10.64
N LYS A 18 8.72 -43.80 -9.79
CA LYS A 18 7.42 -43.20 -10.09
C LYS A 18 7.26 -41.79 -9.57
N ALA A 19 8.29 -41.21 -8.96
CA ALA A 19 8.23 -39.85 -8.39
C ALA A 19 8.69 -38.74 -9.34
N GLN A 20 8.68 -38.95 -10.65
CA GLN A 20 8.77 -37.84 -11.59
C GLN A 20 7.40 -37.15 -11.62
N THR A 21 7.30 -35.98 -10.99
CA THR A 21 6.18 -35.07 -11.15
C THR A 21 6.00 -34.80 -12.63
N LYS A 22 4.92 -35.37 -13.20
CA LYS A 22 4.51 -35.11 -14.56
C LYS A 22 4.41 -33.60 -14.74
N ASN A 23 5.28 -33.03 -15.54
CA ASN A 23 5.20 -31.60 -15.86
C ASN A 23 3.87 -31.40 -16.58
N PHE A 24 2.96 -30.61 -16.03
CA PHE A 24 1.55 -30.53 -16.43
C PHE A 24 1.32 -30.03 -17.86
N ILE A 25 2.39 -29.70 -18.62
CA ILE A 25 2.26 -29.09 -19.93
C ILE A 25 2.92 -29.98 -20.99
N ASP A 26 2.19 -31.00 -21.41
CA ASP A 26 2.56 -31.83 -22.58
C ASP A 26 2.15 -31.19 -23.94
N GLN A 27 1.62 -29.98 -23.94
CA GLN A 27 1.17 -29.26 -25.11
C GLN A 27 2.11 -28.11 -25.47
N PRO A 28 2.39 -27.84 -26.75
CA PRO A 28 3.09 -26.64 -27.18
C PRO A 28 2.34 -25.39 -26.64
N TYR A 29 3.06 -24.44 -26.08
CA TYR A 29 2.47 -23.22 -25.57
C TYR A 29 3.34 -22.01 -25.87
N VAL A 30 2.73 -20.84 -25.87
CA VAL A 30 3.40 -19.55 -25.83
C VAL A 30 3.22 -18.95 -24.43
N GLU A 31 4.33 -18.52 -23.82
CA GLU A 31 4.32 -17.85 -22.52
C GLU A 31 4.60 -16.36 -22.73
N VAL A 32 3.77 -15.54 -22.13
CA VAL A 32 3.87 -14.08 -22.22
C VAL A 32 3.53 -13.42 -20.89
N ASN A 33 4.17 -12.28 -20.65
CA ASN A 33 3.81 -11.39 -19.57
C ASN A 33 3.03 -10.20 -20.12
N GLY A 34 1.87 -9.92 -19.54
CA GLY A 34 1.11 -8.72 -19.77
C GLY A 34 1.23 -7.79 -18.58
N THR A 35 1.40 -6.51 -18.83
CA THR A 35 1.50 -5.47 -17.80
C THR A 35 0.49 -4.37 -18.06
N ALA A 36 -0.03 -3.78 -17.00
CA ALA A 36 -0.81 -2.55 -17.07
C ALA A 36 -0.57 -1.72 -15.82
N ASP A 37 -0.61 -0.40 -15.96
CA ASP A 37 -0.48 0.51 -14.84
C ASP A 37 -1.41 1.72 -14.97
N SER A 38 -1.69 2.34 -13.83
CA SER A 38 -2.46 3.57 -13.71
C SER A 38 -1.89 4.43 -12.60
N LEU A 39 -2.02 5.76 -12.74
CA LEU A 39 -1.67 6.73 -11.72
C LEU A 39 -2.95 7.32 -11.16
N VAL A 40 -3.18 7.17 -9.86
CA VAL A 40 -4.39 7.66 -9.18
C VAL A 40 -4.04 8.71 -8.13
N THR A 41 -4.85 9.76 -8.04
CA THR A 41 -4.68 10.78 -7.00
C THR A 41 -5.19 10.20 -5.67
N PRO A 42 -4.40 10.29 -4.58
CA PRO A 42 -4.87 9.87 -3.26
C PRO A 42 -6.14 10.61 -2.86
N ASN A 43 -7.07 9.90 -2.22
CA ASN A 43 -8.26 10.48 -1.60
C ASN A 43 -8.43 10.08 -0.13
N GLU A 44 -7.41 9.45 0.45
CA GLU A 44 -7.26 9.16 1.86
C GLU A 44 -5.86 9.57 2.29
N ILE A 45 -5.77 10.52 3.21
CA ILE A 45 -4.52 11.09 3.70
C ILE A 45 -4.50 10.88 5.20
N PHE A 46 -3.47 10.23 5.71
CA PHE A 46 -3.34 9.89 7.11
C PHE A 46 -2.28 10.77 7.75
N ILE A 47 -2.71 11.53 8.76
CA ILE A 47 -1.87 12.46 9.52
C ILE A 47 -1.63 11.84 10.88
N ARG A 48 -0.37 11.56 11.21
CA ARG A 48 0.06 11.11 12.53
C ARG A 48 0.48 12.31 13.35
N PHE A 49 0.07 12.36 14.62
CA PHE A 49 0.55 13.33 15.59
C PHE A 49 0.48 12.76 17.00
N THR A 50 1.21 13.41 17.91
CA THR A 50 1.29 12.99 19.31
C THR A 50 0.91 14.17 20.19
N ILE A 51 -0.03 13.96 21.12
CA ILE A 51 -0.29 14.88 22.21
C ILE A 51 0.53 14.43 23.43
N ASN A 52 1.28 15.35 23.99
CA ASN A 52 2.14 15.07 25.14
C ASN A 52 2.04 16.22 26.15
N GLU A 53 1.76 15.91 27.43
CA GLU A 53 1.66 16.91 28.50
C GLU A 53 2.94 17.73 28.66
N LYS A 54 4.11 17.16 28.31
CA LYS A 54 5.38 17.89 28.33
C LYS A 54 5.41 19.13 27.45
N ASP A 55 4.73 19.07 26.29
CA ASP A 55 4.78 20.15 25.31
C ASP A 55 4.14 21.42 25.89
N THR A 56 3.21 21.26 26.83
CA THR A 56 2.61 22.36 27.61
C THR A 56 3.31 22.62 28.96
N LYS A 57 4.50 22.03 29.18
CA LYS A 57 5.23 22.08 30.48
C LYS A 57 4.38 21.55 31.64
N ASN A 58 3.56 20.52 31.37
CA ASN A 58 2.60 19.93 32.32
C ASN A 58 1.56 20.93 32.88
N LYS A 59 1.26 22.00 32.14
CA LYS A 59 0.25 22.98 32.56
C LYS A 59 -1.16 22.66 32.08
N VAL A 60 -1.27 21.90 30.98
CA VAL A 60 -2.54 21.48 30.38
C VAL A 60 -2.57 19.96 30.35
N SER A 61 -3.62 19.38 30.92
CA SER A 61 -3.78 17.93 30.95
C SER A 61 -3.98 17.36 29.56
N LEU A 62 -3.67 16.07 29.37
CA LEU A 62 -3.91 15.38 28.08
C LEU A 62 -5.39 15.49 27.69
N GLU A 63 -6.28 15.32 28.65
CA GLU A 63 -7.73 15.35 28.46
C GLU A 63 -8.23 16.74 27.99
N ASP A 64 -7.67 17.82 28.52
CA ASP A 64 -8.00 19.17 28.08
C ASP A 64 -7.47 19.48 26.67
N GLN A 65 -6.26 19.00 26.35
CA GLN A 65 -5.70 19.11 25.00
C GLN A 65 -6.55 18.34 23.98
N GLU A 66 -7.00 17.13 24.33
CA GLU A 66 -7.92 16.33 23.50
C GLU A 66 -9.26 17.03 23.27
N LYS A 67 -9.84 17.60 24.32
CA LYS A 67 -11.09 18.36 24.20
C LYS A 67 -10.94 19.54 23.23
N ALA A 68 -9.84 20.27 23.32
CA ALA A 68 -9.53 21.37 22.41
C ALA A 68 -9.35 20.85 20.96
N LEU A 69 -8.65 19.73 20.79
CA LEU A 69 -8.49 19.09 19.48
C LEU A 69 -9.85 18.69 18.88
N PHE A 70 -10.72 18.01 19.62
CA PHE A 70 -12.02 17.58 19.12
C PHE A 70 -12.89 18.77 18.70
N GLN A 71 -12.88 19.86 19.46
CA GLN A 71 -13.57 21.08 19.11
C GLN A 71 -13.04 21.71 17.83
N ALA A 72 -11.72 21.74 17.67
CA ALA A 72 -11.08 22.28 16.49
C ALA A 72 -11.35 21.42 15.24
N LEU A 73 -11.30 20.10 15.34
CA LEU A 73 -11.66 19.20 14.23
C LEU A 73 -13.13 19.37 13.82
N GLN A 74 -14.03 19.55 14.78
CA GLN A 74 -15.44 19.82 14.50
C GLN A 74 -15.63 21.14 13.76
N GLN A 75 -14.86 22.18 14.08
CA GLN A 75 -14.90 23.47 13.36
C GLN A 75 -14.41 23.33 11.92
N LEU A 76 -13.47 22.41 11.65
CA LEU A 76 -13.03 22.06 10.31
C LEU A 76 -14.02 21.15 9.55
N GLY A 77 -15.13 20.74 10.18
CA GLY A 77 -16.11 19.81 9.59
C GLY A 77 -15.64 18.36 9.60
N ILE A 78 -14.58 18.01 10.35
CA ILE A 78 -14.03 16.67 10.43
C ILE A 78 -14.70 15.92 11.58
N ASP A 79 -15.36 14.80 11.27
CA ASP A 79 -15.97 13.91 12.27
C ASP A 79 -14.84 13.07 12.93
N ALA A 80 -14.41 13.48 14.11
CA ALA A 80 -13.37 12.80 14.86
C ALA A 80 -13.73 11.35 15.20
N ALA A 81 -15.03 11.04 15.44
CA ALA A 81 -15.46 9.67 15.77
C ALA A 81 -15.22 8.69 14.61
N LYS A 82 -15.27 9.16 13.38
CA LYS A 82 -15.05 8.33 12.18
C LYS A 82 -13.62 8.36 11.67
N ASN A 83 -12.93 9.48 11.84
CA ASN A 83 -11.69 9.76 11.14
C ASN A 83 -10.45 9.78 12.06
N LEU A 84 -10.63 9.84 13.38
CA LEU A 84 -9.53 9.87 14.33
C LEU A 84 -9.38 8.52 15.03
N THR A 85 -8.22 7.92 14.93
CA THR A 85 -7.86 6.66 15.60
C THR A 85 -6.77 6.92 16.61
N VAL A 86 -6.90 6.32 17.80
CA VAL A 86 -5.85 6.31 18.82
C VAL A 86 -5.00 5.06 18.59
N ASN A 87 -3.72 5.27 18.25
CA ASN A 87 -2.83 4.14 17.94
C ASN A 87 -2.13 3.58 19.17
N ASP A 88 -1.84 4.45 20.15
CA ASP A 88 -1.13 4.05 21.37
C ASP A 88 -1.37 5.03 22.50
N MET A 89 -1.45 4.50 23.72
CA MET A 89 -1.52 5.26 24.96
C MET A 89 -0.31 4.91 25.81
N ALA A 90 0.60 5.87 26.00
CA ALA A 90 1.75 5.68 26.86
C ALA A 90 1.67 6.60 28.10
N SER A 91 1.90 6.01 29.26
CA SER A 91 2.07 6.73 30.53
C SER A 91 3.46 6.46 31.05
N ASN A 92 4.35 7.44 30.93
CA ASN A 92 5.74 7.33 31.33
C ASN A 92 6.00 8.07 32.62
N PHE A 93 6.66 7.39 33.58
CA PHE A 93 7.16 8.03 34.78
C PHE A 93 8.48 8.75 34.50
N GLN A 94 8.53 10.07 34.77
CA GLN A 94 9.77 10.82 34.74
C GLN A 94 10.23 11.18 36.16
N TYR A 95 11.51 10.87 36.45
CA TYR A 95 12.15 11.27 37.69
C TYR A 95 12.86 12.59 37.45
N TYR A 96 12.43 13.63 38.20
CA TYR A 96 13.17 14.88 38.31
C TYR A 96 13.91 14.92 39.61
N PHE A 97 15.22 15.19 39.55
CA PHE A 97 16.11 15.18 40.72
C PHE A 97 15.65 16.14 41.87
N LEU A 98 14.86 17.15 41.57
CA LEU A 98 14.39 18.15 42.52
C LEU A 98 12.86 18.17 42.78
N ARG A 99 12.05 17.44 41.99
CA ARG A 99 10.57 17.52 42.06
C ARG A 99 9.86 16.20 42.33
N GLY A 100 10.60 15.12 42.46
CA GLY A 100 9.98 13.80 42.63
C GLY A 100 9.51 13.16 41.32
N LYS A 101 8.52 12.28 41.42
CA LYS A 101 8.03 11.44 40.35
C LYS A 101 6.78 12.07 39.72
N ASP A 102 6.90 12.58 38.49
CA ASP A 102 5.75 13.03 37.71
C ASP A 102 5.34 11.97 36.70
N VAL A 103 4.04 11.76 36.54
CA VAL A 103 3.46 10.91 35.50
C VAL A 103 3.18 11.80 34.30
N VAL A 104 3.87 11.57 33.19
CA VAL A 104 3.64 12.29 31.95
C VAL A 104 2.84 11.40 31.04
N LYS A 105 1.67 11.88 30.63
CA LYS A 105 0.82 11.18 29.68
C LYS A 105 1.13 11.62 28.26
N SER A 106 1.13 10.66 27.35
CA SER A 106 1.18 10.92 25.91
C SER A 106 0.27 9.97 25.16
N ARG A 107 -0.23 10.42 24.01
CA ARG A 107 -1.11 9.62 23.17
C ARG A 107 -0.85 9.90 21.70
N ASN A 108 -0.74 8.81 20.90
CA ASN A 108 -0.53 8.88 19.46
C ASN A 108 -1.85 8.77 18.72
N TYR A 109 -2.03 9.63 17.74
CA TYR A 109 -3.22 9.72 16.92
C TYR A 109 -2.90 9.53 15.45
N LEU A 110 -3.86 8.95 14.75
CA LEU A 110 -3.90 8.89 13.31
C LEU A 110 -5.22 9.49 12.83
N LEU A 111 -5.15 10.60 12.11
CA LEU A 111 -6.31 11.30 11.57
C LEU A 111 -6.37 11.09 10.07
N LYS A 112 -7.52 10.63 9.57
CA LYS A 112 -7.81 10.52 8.15
C LYS A 112 -8.51 11.77 7.66
N VAL A 113 -8.00 12.35 6.55
CA VAL A 113 -8.63 13.43 5.79
C VAL A 113 -8.65 13.08 4.32
N THR A 114 -9.46 13.79 3.51
CA THR A 114 -9.75 13.39 2.13
C THR A 114 -9.04 14.24 1.08
N THR A 115 -8.63 15.45 1.43
CA THR A 115 -7.99 16.38 0.50
C THR A 115 -6.71 16.98 1.08
N ALA A 116 -5.82 17.42 0.19
CA ALA A 116 -4.60 18.12 0.60
C ALA A 116 -4.90 19.44 1.32
N MET A 117 -6.00 20.12 0.95
CA MET A 117 -6.45 21.34 1.63
C MET A 117 -6.88 21.06 3.06
N GLU A 118 -7.68 20.00 3.29
CA GLU A 118 -8.04 19.57 4.65
C GLU A 118 -6.80 19.25 5.48
N ALA A 119 -5.83 18.53 4.88
CA ALA A 119 -4.57 18.21 5.53
C ALA A 119 -3.82 19.50 5.96
N GLY A 120 -3.73 20.48 5.07
CA GLY A 120 -3.13 21.79 5.36
C GLY A 120 -3.81 22.49 6.52
N ASN A 121 -5.15 22.55 6.52
CA ASN A 121 -5.93 23.18 7.59
C ASN A 121 -5.72 22.45 8.93
N VAL A 122 -5.63 21.12 8.91
CA VAL A 122 -5.32 20.32 10.11
C VAL A 122 -3.94 20.68 10.66
N PHE A 123 -2.90 20.81 9.83
CA PHE A 123 -1.57 21.18 10.31
C PHE A 123 -1.55 22.55 10.97
N VAL A 124 -2.21 23.56 10.35
CA VAL A 124 -2.35 24.89 10.95
C VAL A 124 -3.06 24.82 12.31
N THR A 125 -4.12 24.02 12.37
CA THR A 125 -4.88 23.83 13.62
C THR A 125 -4.06 23.15 14.72
N LEU A 126 -3.31 22.10 14.38
CA LEU A 126 -2.43 21.41 15.32
C LEU A 126 -1.33 22.35 15.86
N GLU A 127 -0.76 23.19 14.98
CA GLU A 127 0.22 24.21 15.38
C GLU A 127 -0.39 25.21 16.36
N GLN A 128 -1.60 25.71 16.09
CA GLN A 128 -2.32 26.64 16.98
C GLN A 128 -2.60 26.03 18.37
N LEU A 129 -2.83 24.72 18.42
CA LEU A 129 -3.01 23.96 19.65
C LEU A 129 -1.68 23.61 20.36
N GLY A 130 -0.54 23.96 19.77
CA GLY A 130 0.78 23.63 20.31
C GLY A 130 1.16 22.16 20.14
N ILE A 131 0.54 21.44 19.23
CA ILE A 131 0.84 20.02 18.92
C ILE A 131 1.92 19.99 17.85
N ALA A 132 3.18 19.82 18.24
CA ALA A 132 4.34 20.01 17.38
C ALA A 132 4.75 18.76 16.57
N ASN A 133 4.40 17.56 17.01
CA ASN A 133 4.86 16.30 16.41
C ASN A 133 3.83 15.74 15.42
N ALA A 134 3.47 16.54 14.41
CA ALA A 134 2.53 16.14 13.36
C ALA A 134 3.24 15.93 12.01
N GLY A 135 2.80 14.93 11.27
CA GLY A 135 3.32 14.63 9.92
C GLY A 135 2.39 13.73 9.14
N ILE A 136 2.55 13.71 7.82
CA ILE A 136 1.86 12.73 6.98
C ILE A 136 2.46 11.35 7.28
N ASP A 137 1.60 10.40 7.65
CA ASP A 137 1.99 9.02 7.87
C ASP A 137 2.06 8.29 6.53
N HIS A 138 0.94 8.25 5.83
CA HIS A 138 0.83 7.69 4.48
C HIS A 138 -0.36 8.31 3.75
N VAL A 139 -0.45 8.01 2.46
CA VAL A 139 -1.61 8.34 1.62
C VAL A 139 -2.14 7.07 0.98
N ASP A 140 -3.45 7.00 0.73
CA ASP A 140 -4.10 5.86 0.13
C ASP A 140 -5.26 6.30 -0.78
N HIS A 141 -5.91 5.33 -1.40
CA HIS A 141 -7.09 5.56 -2.24
C HIS A 141 -8.16 4.51 -1.94
N SER A 142 -9.35 4.95 -1.56
CA SER A 142 -10.47 4.09 -1.14
C SER A 142 -10.90 3.05 -2.18
N GLY A 143 -10.66 3.32 -3.46
CA GLY A 143 -10.95 2.42 -4.58
C GLY A 143 -9.74 1.61 -5.08
N LEU A 144 -8.64 1.52 -4.33
CA LEU A 144 -7.37 0.96 -4.79
C LEU A 144 -7.52 -0.48 -5.30
N GLU A 145 -8.28 -1.32 -4.61
CA GLU A 145 -8.51 -2.72 -5.01
C GLU A 145 -9.32 -2.84 -6.30
N SER A 146 -10.34 -2.01 -6.47
CA SER A 146 -11.12 -1.96 -7.72
C SER A 146 -10.24 -1.54 -8.92
N ILE A 147 -9.38 -0.54 -8.72
CA ILE A 147 -8.43 -0.08 -9.74
C ILE A 147 -7.43 -1.18 -10.05
N ARG A 148 -6.91 -1.88 -9.04
CA ARG A 148 -5.99 -3.01 -9.21
C ARG A 148 -6.62 -4.12 -10.04
N ASN A 149 -7.88 -4.48 -9.77
CA ASN A 149 -8.61 -5.47 -10.55
C ASN A 149 -8.81 -5.03 -12.00
N GLY A 150 -9.06 -3.74 -12.24
CA GLY A 150 -9.07 -3.17 -13.58
C GLY A 150 -7.71 -3.28 -14.29
N MET A 151 -6.60 -3.09 -13.58
CA MET A 151 -5.26 -3.27 -14.14
C MET A 151 -4.95 -4.75 -14.41
N ARG A 152 -5.37 -5.69 -13.55
CA ARG A 152 -5.26 -7.14 -13.81
C ARG A 152 -5.97 -7.53 -15.12
N THR A 153 -7.20 -7.04 -15.30
CA THR A 153 -7.97 -7.27 -16.54
C THR A 153 -7.22 -6.75 -17.77
N LYS A 154 -6.71 -5.52 -17.72
CA LYS A 154 -5.92 -4.93 -18.81
C LYS A 154 -4.62 -5.70 -19.05
N ALA A 155 -3.94 -6.13 -17.99
CA ALA A 155 -2.71 -6.92 -18.10
C ALA A 155 -2.94 -8.25 -18.82
N VAL A 156 -4.03 -8.96 -18.52
CA VAL A 156 -4.41 -10.19 -19.24
C VAL A 156 -4.70 -9.91 -20.73
N GLN A 157 -5.42 -8.83 -21.03
CA GLN A 157 -5.67 -8.42 -22.42
C GLN A 157 -4.37 -8.11 -23.17
N ASN A 158 -3.45 -7.40 -22.53
CA ASN A 158 -2.13 -7.08 -23.09
C ASN A 158 -1.28 -8.36 -23.31
N ALA A 159 -1.33 -9.31 -22.38
CA ALA A 159 -0.69 -10.62 -22.54
C ALA A 159 -1.24 -11.34 -23.78
N HIS A 160 -2.56 -11.38 -23.96
CA HIS A 160 -3.18 -12.01 -25.14
C HIS A 160 -2.77 -11.33 -26.45
N GLN A 161 -2.79 -9.99 -26.50
CA GLN A 161 -2.33 -9.24 -27.68
C GLN A 161 -0.84 -9.51 -28.00
N ARG A 162 -0.02 -9.60 -26.96
CA ARG A 162 1.40 -9.94 -27.12
C ARG A 162 1.59 -11.37 -27.64
N ALA A 163 0.77 -12.32 -27.16
CA ALA A 163 0.81 -13.69 -27.67
C ALA A 163 0.47 -13.75 -29.16
N ILE A 164 -0.56 -13.01 -29.60
CA ILE A 164 -0.92 -12.91 -31.03
C ILE A 164 0.26 -12.35 -31.84
N ALA A 165 0.86 -11.25 -31.40
CA ALA A 165 1.97 -10.61 -32.08
C ALA A 165 3.20 -11.53 -32.23
N LEU A 166 3.46 -12.38 -31.23
CA LEU A 166 4.59 -13.32 -31.24
C LEU A 166 4.34 -14.55 -32.10
N THR A 167 3.09 -15.00 -32.22
CA THR A 167 2.75 -16.24 -32.95
C THR A 167 2.40 -16.00 -34.41
N ALA A 168 1.88 -14.83 -34.76
CA ALA A 168 1.46 -14.50 -36.14
C ALA A 168 2.58 -14.67 -37.20
N PRO A 169 3.85 -14.25 -36.97
CA PRO A 169 4.94 -14.44 -37.94
C PRO A 169 5.26 -15.93 -38.23
N LEU A 170 4.87 -16.82 -37.31
CA LEU A 170 5.05 -18.27 -37.45
C LEU A 170 3.81 -18.96 -38.05
N HIS A 171 2.83 -18.20 -38.52
CA HIS A 171 1.53 -18.69 -38.98
C HIS A 171 0.78 -19.54 -37.92
N GLN A 172 0.99 -19.19 -36.65
CA GLN A 172 0.37 -19.83 -35.48
C GLN A 172 -0.51 -18.84 -34.74
N SER A 173 -1.35 -19.32 -33.84
CA SER A 173 -2.22 -18.46 -33.01
C SER A 173 -2.29 -18.95 -31.56
N PRO A 174 -2.49 -18.05 -30.59
CA PRO A 174 -2.75 -18.44 -29.21
C PRO A 174 -4.14 -19.05 -29.08
N GLY A 175 -4.20 -20.24 -28.50
CA GLY A 175 -5.43 -20.93 -28.12
C GLY A 175 -5.88 -20.56 -26.68
N PRO A 176 -6.61 -21.48 -26.03
CA PRO A 176 -7.03 -21.26 -24.62
C PRO A 176 -5.84 -21.09 -23.68
N ALA A 177 -6.03 -20.28 -22.63
CA ALA A 177 -5.07 -20.16 -21.57
C ALA A 177 -5.04 -21.46 -20.74
N ILE A 178 -3.85 -22.01 -20.51
CA ILE A 178 -3.61 -23.20 -19.69
C ILE A 178 -2.95 -22.87 -18.34
N TYR A 179 -2.49 -21.62 -18.19
CA TYR A 179 -1.96 -21.09 -16.94
C TYR A 179 -2.13 -19.57 -16.92
N ILE A 180 -2.56 -19.06 -15.77
CA ILE A 180 -2.60 -17.63 -15.47
C ILE A 180 -1.99 -17.47 -14.08
N GLY A 181 -0.89 -16.73 -14.00
CA GLY A 181 -0.20 -16.40 -12.75
C GLY A 181 -0.24 -14.90 -12.52
N ASP A 182 -0.78 -14.48 -11.39
CA ASP A 182 -0.64 -13.11 -10.91
C ASP A 182 0.71 -13.02 -10.20
N GLU A 183 1.69 -12.42 -10.87
CA GLU A 183 2.98 -12.13 -10.27
C GLU A 183 2.87 -10.85 -9.44
N GLU A 184 2.02 -10.86 -8.43
CA GLU A 184 2.04 -9.83 -7.41
C GLU A 184 3.42 -9.87 -6.72
N ARG A 185 4.38 -9.19 -7.31
CA ARG A 185 5.39 -8.58 -6.45
C ARG A 185 4.62 -7.54 -5.66
N TYR A 186 4.35 -7.87 -4.42
CA TYR A 186 3.88 -6.93 -3.42
C TYR A 186 4.94 -5.82 -3.34
N VAL A 187 4.89 -4.92 -4.29
CA VAL A 187 5.56 -3.64 -4.16
C VAL A 187 4.72 -2.94 -3.11
N GLN A 188 5.15 -3.13 -1.86
CA GLN A 188 4.63 -2.31 -0.79
C GLN A 188 4.68 -0.86 -1.29
N PRO A 189 3.58 -0.10 -1.20
CA PRO A 189 3.63 1.34 -1.44
C PRO A 189 4.50 2.07 -0.41
N TYR A 190 5.17 1.34 0.45
CA TYR A 190 6.14 1.81 1.42
C TYR A 190 7.55 1.85 0.81
N ASP A 191 7.75 2.77 -0.11
CA ASP A 191 9.00 3.48 -0.05
C ASP A 191 8.92 4.27 1.26
N ASN A 192 9.81 3.99 2.22
CA ASN A 192 9.93 4.65 3.53
C ASN A 192 10.23 6.16 3.42
N ARG A 193 9.88 6.76 2.31
CA ARG A 193 9.94 8.19 2.09
C ARG A 193 8.57 8.76 2.45
N ALA A 194 8.56 9.69 3.40
CA ALA A 194 7.38 10.49 3.71
C ALA A 194 6.73 10.96 2.38
N PRO A 195 5.40 10.85 2.23
CA PRO A 195 4.70 11.29 1.03
C PRO A 195 5.13 12.73 0.69
N ARG A 196 5.63 12.93 -0.53
CA ARG A 196 6.08 14.25 -0.94
C ARG A 196 4.85 15.08 -1.34
N MET A 197 4.66 16.20 -0.67
CA MET A 197 3.80 17.26 -1.17
C MET A 197 4.47 17.88 -2.40
N MET A 198 3.78 17.89 -3.52
CA MET A 198 4.19 18.61 -4.70
C MET A 198 3.45 19.93 -4.73
N LEU A 199 4.19 21.04 -4.85
CA LEU A 199 3.62 22.27 -5.36
C LEU A 199 3.28 21.98 -6.83
N ALA A 200 2.01 22.04 -7.20
CA ALA A 200 1.63 21.95 -8.59
C ALA A 200 2.38 23.06 -9.33
N ASN A 201 3.22 22.68 -10.29
CA ASN A 201 3.89 23.65 -11.15
C ASN A 201 2.82 24.36 -11.94
N VAL A 202 2.47 25.58 -11.51
CA VAL A 202 1.70 26.53 -12.29
C VAL A 202 2.65 27.04 -13.37
N MET A 203 2.85 26.23 -14.41
CA MET A 203 3.34 26.73 -15.67
C MET A 203 2.14 27.25 -16.46
N GLU A 204 2.12 28.55 -16.59
CA GLU A 204 1.28 29.39 -17.47
C GLU A 204 -0.13 29.74 -17.02
N LYS A 205 -0.22 31.04 -16.72
CA LYS A 205 -1.36 31.95 -16.82
C LYS A 205 -2.50 31.83 -15.82
N THR A 206 -2.40 32.59 -14.77
CA THR A 206 -3.27 33.75 -14.43
C THR A 206 -2.96 34.21 -13.00
N THR A 207 -2.95 35.45 -12.79
CA THR A 207 -2.43 36.25 -11.67
C THR A 207 -3.24 36.13 -10.36
N ASP A 208 -3.91 35.04 -10.03
CA ASP A 208 -4.70 34.97 -8.78
C ASP A 208 -4.98 33.53 -8.25
N SER A 209 -4.23 32.53 -8.63
CA SER A 209 -4.44 31.19 -8.07
C SER A 209 -3.38 30.86 -6.99
N GLN A 210 -3.85 30.63 -5.77
CA GLN A 210 -3.02 30.04 -4.72
C GLN A 210 -2.41 28.74 -5.24
N PRO A 211 -1.15 28.45 -4.90
CA PRO A 211 -0.52 27.19 -5.32
C PRO A 211 -1.34 26.01 -4.81
N GLU A 212 -1.83 25.20 -5.74
CA GLU A 212 -2.59 24.00 -5.41
C GLU A 212 -1.63 22.97 -4.83
N ILE A 213 -1.77 22.67 -3.54
CA ILE A 213 -1.01 21.61 -2.88
C ILE A 213 -1.62 20.29 -3.29
N SER A 214 -0.83 19.39 -3.86
CA SER A 214 -1.24 18.05 -4.22
C SER A 214 -0.24 17.00 -3.72
N PHE A 215 -0.70 15.76 -3.57
CA PHE A 215 0.16 14.63 -3.26
C PHE A 215 0.61 13.94 -4.54
N GLU A 216 1.76 13.28 -4.48
CA GLU A 216 2.23 12.41 -5.54
C GLU A 216 1.20 11.31 -5.81
N LYS A 217 0.95 11.03 -7.09
CA LYS A 217 -0.02 9.99 -7.49
C LYS A 217 0.48 8.60 -7.12
N ILE A 218 -0.44 7.77 -6.64
CA ILE A 218 -0.18 6.36 -6.36
C ILE A 218 -0.14 5.61 -7.68
N LYS A 219 0.96 4.90 -7.94
CA LYS A 219 1.07 4.01 -9.09
C LYS A 219 0.49 2.65 -8.74
N VAL A 220 -0.54 2.23 -9.49
CA VAL A 220 -1.16 0.91 -9.39
C VAL A 220 -0.76 0.10 -10.61
N SER A 221 -0.04 -1.01 -10.41
CA SER A 221 0.45 -1.85 -11.50
C SER A 221 -0.03 -3.28 -11.33
N ALA A 222 -0.24 -3.99 -12.44
CA ALA A 222 -0.45 -5.43 -12.49
C ALA A 222 0.51 -6.07 -13.49
N ASN A 223 1.04 -7.24 -13.15
CA ASN A 223 1.89 -8.05 -14.02
C ASN A 223 1.37 -9.50 -13.99
N ILE A 224 0.87 -9.95 -15.11
CA ILE A 224 0.22 -11.26 -15.24
C ILE A 224 0.99 -12.09 -16.24
N MET A 225 1.45 -13.27 -15.82
CA MET A 225 2.00 -14.29 -16.68
C MET A 225 0.87 -15.18 -17.22
N VAL A 226 0.84 -15.38 -18.53
CA VAL A 226 -0.16 -16.27 -19.17
C VAL A 226 0.54 -17.23 -20.11
N ARG A 227 0.13 -18.50 -20.04
CA ARG A 227 0.49 -19.54 -21.05
C ARG A 227 -0.72 -19.89 -21.86
N PHE A 228 -0.62 -19.69 -23.15
CA PHE A 228 -1.66 -20.08 -24.10
C PHE A 228 -1.22 -21.31 -24.89
N VAL A 229 -2.13 -22.23 -25.14
CA VAL A 229 -1.89 -23.32 -26.10
C VAL A 229 -1.49 -22.70 -27.44
N LEU A 230 -0.52 -23.31 -28.11
CA LEU A 230 -0.12 -22.88 -29.43
C LEU A 230 -0.88 -23.69 -30.49
N ASN A 231 -1.75 -23.02 -31.24
CA ASN A 231 -2.46 -23.60 -32.38
C ASN A 231 -1.63 -23.42 -33.65
N LYS A 232 -1.67 -24.49 -34.51
CA LYS A 232 -1.04 -24.47 -35.84
C LYS A 232 -1.87 -23.65 -36.82
#